data_8b1cca2c4f921452735734eadc3c0033
#
_entry.id   8b1cca2c4f921452735734eadc3c0033
#
_cell.length_a   1.000
_cell.length_b   1.000
_cell.length_c   1.000
_cell.angle_alpha   90.00
_cell.angle_beta   90.00
_cell.angle_gamma   90.00
#
_symmetry.space_group_name_H-M   'P 1'
#
loop_
_entity.id
_entity.type
_entity.pdbx_description
1 polymer ?
#
loop_
_entity_poly.entity_id
_entity_poly.type
_entity_poly.pdbx_seq_one_letter_code
_entity_poly.pdbx_strand_id
1 'polypeptide(L)'
;MKKCLILKLVFIMTLSQSLAVLPAQNNPFGLVYENALKENIEGRVNIHPVTYRLHDIEIAANVYVPAGYDPANKYAAIVVAHPNGGVKEQVAGLYAQRLAEKGYITLVADASYQGASGGEPRNVDKPANRIEDIHGMVDYMSHYPGVDAKRIGILGICGGGGYTLGAAQSDKRLKAVATLSMFNSGKVRRDGFMGSQVSTIQERLKQATDARAREMAGGEVQYTGDSKLTDEQIAKLPFDLYREGFIYYGKTHAHSNSTFRYTVSSLLDLMT
;
A
#
# COMPACT_ATOMS: atom_id res chain seq x y z
N MET A 1 66.37 43.64 -34.03
CA MET A 1 65.16 42.80 -34.38
C MET A 1 64.44 42.49 -33.11
N LYS A 2 63.35 43.24 -32.81
CA LYS A 2 62.54 43.01 -31.58
C LYS A 2 61.30 42.19 -31.97
N LYS A 3 61.19 40.95 -31.42
CA LYS A 3 60.01 40.12 -31.60
C LYS A 3 58.94 40.56 -30.59
N CYS A 4 57.83 41.01 -31.13
CA CYS A 4 56.60 41.39 -30.40
C CYS A 4 55.83 40.10 -30.07
N LEU A 5 55.63 39.78 -28.78
CA LEU A 5 54.86 38.64 -28.27
C LEU A 5 53.43 39.13 -28.01
N ILE A 6 52.46 38.69 -28.86
CA ILE A 6 51.04 38.98 -28.68
C ILE A 6 50.45 37.93 -27.75
N LEU A 7 50.11 38.35 -26.54
CA LEU A 7 49.40 37.54 -25.51
C LEU A 7 47.87 37.54 -25.86
N LYS A 8 47.36 36.41 -26.36
CA LYS A 8 45.92 36.25 -26.52
C LYS A 8 45.26 35.88 -25.17
N LEU A 9 44.53 36.83 -24.59
CA LEU A 9 43.70 36.56 -23.43
C LEU A 9 42.43 35.81 -23.87
N VAL A 10 42.31 34.53 -23.48
CA VAL A 10 41.08 33.76 -23.67
C VAL A 10 40.17 34.03 -22.46
N PHE A 11 39.08 34.73 -22.70
CA PHE A 11 38.05 34.96 -21.67
C PHE A 11 37.13 33.75 -21.64
N ILE A 12 37.29 32.87 -20.61
CA ILE A 12 36.37 31.76 -20.36
C ILE A 12 35.17 32.32 -19.59
N MET A 13 34.07 32.56 -20.30
CA MET A 13 32.78 32.81 -19.63
C MET A 13 32.25 31.50 -19.06
N THR A 14 32.38 31.32 -17.75
CA THR A 14 31.64 30.28 -17.03
C THR A 14 30.19 30.69 -16.89
N LEU A 15 29.31 30.11 -17.72
CA LEU A 15 27.88 30.18 -17.52
C LEU A 15 27.55 29.37 -16.26
N SER A 16 27.34 30.04 -15.13
CA SER A 16 26.70 29.40 -13.96
C SER A 16 25.22 29.23 -14.29
N GLN A 17 24.85 28.03 -14.73
CA GLN A 17 23.45 27.64 -14.73
C GLN A 17 22.99 27.48 -13.28
N SER A 18 22.27 28.46 -12.75
CA SER A 18 21.49 28.30 -11.55
C SER A 18 20.41 27.25 -11.84
N LEU A 19 20.60 26.02 -11.34
CA LEU A 19 19.51 25.06 -11.24
C LEU A 19 18.44 25.70 -10.37
N ALA A 20 17.36 26.17 -10.98
CA ALA A 20 16.16 26.53 -10.27
C ALA A 20 15.67 25.27 -9.54
N VAL A 21 15.84 25.27 -8.22
CA VAL A 21 15.20 24.28 -7.36
C VAL A 21 13.70 24.52 -7.51
N LEU A 22 13.03 23.66 -8.29
CA LEU A 22 11.57 23.65 -8.34
C LEU A 22 11.07 23.52 -6.90
N PRO A 23 10.10 24.33 -6.46
CA PRO A 23 9.54 24.20 -5.13
C PRO A 23 9.04 22.76 -4.96
N ALA A 24 9.41 22.12 -3.86
CA ALA A 24 8.92 20.78 -3.52
C ALA A 24 7.39 20.80 -3.67
N GLN A 25 6.87 19.93 -4.53
CA GLN A 25 5.43 19.86 -4.77
C GLN A 25 4.76 19.63 -3.41
N ASN A 26 3.91 20.54 -2.98
CA ASN A 26 3.24 20.43 -1.68
C ASN A 26 2.31 19.21 -1.70
N ASN A 27 2.74 18.12 -1.11
CA ASN A 27 2.00 16.85 -1.00
C ASN A 27 1.93 16.43 0.47
N PRO A 28 1.16 17.14 1.30
CA PRO A 28 1.15 16.93 2.74
C PRO A 28 0.57 15.57 3.15
N PHE A 29 -0.17 14.92 2.26
CA PHE A 29 -0.79 13.61 2.53
C PHE A 29 0.00 12.43 1.93
N GLY A 30 1.11 12.68 1.23
CA GLY A 30 1.93 11.62 0.62
C GLY A 30 1.25 10.84 -0.51
N LEU A 31 0.11 11.31 -1.04
CA LEU A 31 -0.69 10.59 -2.03
C LEU A 31 0.03 10.58 -3.39
N VAL A 32 0.13 9.40 -4.01
CA VAL A 32 0.89 9.20 -5.26
C VAL A 32 0.02 8.73 -6.42
N TYR A 33 -1.25 9.11 -6.46
CA TYR A 33 -2.16 8.80 -7.55
C TYR A 33 -2.66 10.06 -8.25
N GLU A 34 -3.20 9.89 -9.45
CA GLU A 34 -3.69 10.99 -10.27
C GLU A 34 -4.90 11.70 -9.64
N ASN A 35 -4.89 13.04 -9.67
CA ASN A 35 -5.91 13.90 -9.08
C ASN A 35 -6.09 13.69 -7.56
N ALA A 36 -5.01 13.31 -6.87
CA ALA A 36 -4.97 13.22 -5.43
C ALA A 36 -5.21 14.57 -4.76
N LEU A 37 -5.86 14.55 -3.58
CA LEU A 37 -6.04 15.74 -2.76
C LEU A 37 -4.69 16.30 -2.32
N LYS A 38 -4.54 17.63 -2.41
CA LYS A 38 -3.35 18.36 -1.98
C LYS A 38 -3.60 19.20 -0.72
N GLU A 39 -4.86 19.46 -0.42
CA GLU A 39 -5.32 20.24 0.71
C GLU A 39 -6.78 19.90 1.01
N ASN A 40 -7.22 20.22 2.21
CA ASN A 40 -8.63 20.16 2.60
C ASN A 40 -9.29 21.50 2.30
N ILE A 41 -10.44 21.46 1.61
CA ILE A 41 -11.19 22.64 1.19
C ILE A 41 -12.66 22.46 1.65
N GLU A 42 -13.20 23.47 2.32
CA GLU A 42 -14.60 23.48 2.71
C GLU A 42 -15.53 23.23 1.51
N GLY A 43 -16.55 22.40 1.69
CA GLY A 43 -17.50 22.06 0.64
C GLY A 43 -16.99 21.06 -0.41
N ARG A 44 -15.77 20.56 -0.29
CA ARG A 44 -15.18 19.52 -1.15
C ARG A 44 -14.93 18.22 -0.39
N VAL A 45 -14.55 17.18 -1.11
CA VAL A 45 -14.01 15.97 -0.46
C VAL A 45 -12.77 16.35 0.33
N ASN A 46 -12.69 15.91 1.57
CA ASN A 46 -11.56 16.15 2.45
C ASN A 46 -10.97 14.83 2.95
N ILE A 47 -9.70 14.86 3.33
CA ILE A 47 -8.96 13.73 3.87
C ILE A 47 -8.57 14.02 5.33
N HIS A 48 -8.82 13.06 6.21
CA HIS A 48 -8.45 13.11 7.62
C HIS A 48 -7.48 11.95 7.91
N PRO A 49 -6.17 12.19 7.96
CA PRO A 49 -5.22 11.20 8.47
C PRO A 49 -5.54 10.89 9.93
N VAL A 50 -5.62 9.61 10.25
CA VAL A 50 -5.99 9.13 11.58
C VAL A 50 -5.13 7.95 11.99
N THR A 51 -5.03 7.70 13.29
CA THR A 51 -4.51 6.44 13.83
C THR A 51 -5.53 5.81 14.77
N TYR A 52 -5.51 4.50 14.86
CA TYR A 52 -6.28 3.76 15.85
C TYR A 52 -5.49 2.51 16.31
N ARG A 53 -5.88 1.97 17.44
CA ARG A 53 -5.24 0.76 17.95
C ARG A 53 -6.02 -0.47 17.54
N LEU A 54 -5.28 -1.46 17.04
CA LEU A 54 -5.75 -2.81 16.80
C LEU A 54 -4.87 -3.74 17.63
N HIS A 55 -5.42 -4.26 18.75
CA HIS A 55 -4.62 -4.90 19.79
C HIS A 55 -3.46 -3.99 20.25
N ASP A 56 -2.23 -4.46 20.14
CA ASP A 56 -1.04 -3.70 20.54
C ASP A 56 -0.40 -2.90 19.39
N ILE A 57 -1.01 -2.93 18.21
CA ILE A 57 -0.48 -2.27 17.01
C ILE A 57 -1.22 -0.96 16.77
N GLU A 58 -0.48 0.13 16.53
CA GLU A 58 -1.01 1.36 16.01
C GLU A 58 -1.19 1.25 14.50
N ILE A 59 -2.40 1.50 14.02
CA ILE A 59 -2.77 1.44 12.61
C ILE A 59 -2.88 2.85 12.06
N ALA A 60 -2.16 3.14 10.98
CA ALA A 60 -2.22 4.39 10.25
C ALA A 60 -3.25 4.31 9.12
N ALA A 61 -4.17 5.27 9.06
CA ALA A 61 -5.24 5.28 8.08
C ALA A 61 -5.57 6.69 7.58
N ASN A 62 -6.27 6.74 6.46
CA ASN A 62 -6.89 7.96 5.93
C ASN A 62 -8.40 7.76 5.84
N VAL A 63 -9.16 8.66 6.46
CA VAL A 63 -10.61 8.78 6.24
C VAL A 63 -10.83 9.86 5.20
N TYR A 64 -11.66 9.57 4.19
CA TYR A 64 -12.14 10.58 3.24
C TYR A 64 -13.60 10.85 3.52
N VAL A 65 -13.95 12.11 3.64
CA VAL A 65 -15.34 12.57 3.86
C VAL A 65 -15.87 13.25 2.60
N PRO A 66 -17.17 13.08 2.26
CA PRO A 66 -17.75 13.66 1.04
C PRO A 66 -17.81 15.18 1.10
N ALA A 67 -18.01 15.79 -0.06
CA ALA A 67 -18.31 17.22 -0.15
C ALA A 67 -19.53 17.59 0.72
N GLY A 68 -19.41 18.68 1.47
CA GLY A 68 -20.47 19.12 2.39
C GLY A 68 -20.71 18.17 3.58
N TYR A 69 -19.69 17.41 3.98
CA TYR A 69 -19.77 16.52 5.14
C TYR A 69 -20.19 17.27 6.40
N ASP A 70 -21.21 16.76 7.06
CA ASP A 70 -21.70 17.20 8.37
C ASP A 70 -21.83 15.97 9.27
N PRO A 71 -21.10 15.90 10.40
CA PRO A 71 -21.15 14.75 11.31
C PRO A 71 -22.52 14.50 11.95
N ALA A 72 -23.44 15.46 11.89
CA ALA A 72 -24.83 15.28 12.36
C ALA A 72 -25.66 14.43 11.38
N ASN A 73 -25.26 14.37 10.10
CA ASN A 73 -25.91 13.53 9.09
C ASN A 73 -25.45 12.07 9.16
N LYS A 74 -26.17 11.17 8.47
CA LYS A 74 -25.87 9.74 8.42
C LYS A 74 -25.48 9.31 7.01
N TYR A 75 -24.22 8.88 6.85
CA TYR A 75 -23.62 8.44 5.59
C TYR A 75 -23.39 6.93 5.60
N ALA A 76 -23.56 6.30 4.45
CA ALA A 76 -23.01 4.98 4.25
C ALA A 76 -21.48 5.06 4.19
N ALA A 77 -20.80 4.03 4.69
CA ALA A 77 -19.35 3.99 4.71
C ALA A 77 -18.79 2.80 3.92
N ILE A 78 -17.57 2.97 3.40
CA ILE A 78 -16.85 1.91 2.70
C ILE A 78 -15.41 1.87 3.22
N VAL A 79 -14.99 0.72 3.74
CA VAL A 79 -13.58 0.46 4.04
C VAL A 79 -12.89 -0.10 2.80
N VAL A 80 -11.63 0.25 2.57
CA VAL A 80 -10.89 -0.14 1.37
C VAL A 80 -9.63 -0.91 1.77
N ALA A 81 -9.55 -2.19 1.38
CA ALA A 81 -8.39 -3.04 1.64
C ALA A 81 -7.41 -2.98 0.46
N HIS A 82 -6.17 -2.58 0.75
CA HIS A 82 -5.14 -2.37 -0.26
C HIS A 82 -4.51 -3.67 -0.80
N PRO A 83 -3.91 -3.65 -2.01
CA PRO A 83 -3.14 -4.75 -2.57
C PRO A 83 -1.99 -5.21 -1.65
N ASN A 84 -1.54 -6.46 -1.82
CA ASN A 84 -0.34 -6.93 -1.13
C ASN A 84 0.85 -6.01 -1.42
N GLY A 85 1.52 -5.53 -0.37
CA GLY A 85 2.66 -4.62 -0.47
C GLY A 85 2.32 -3.17 -0.83
N GLY A 86 1.04 -2.86 -1.12
CA GLY A 86 0.57 -1.49 -1.30
C GLY A 86 0.39 -0.76 0.02
N VAL A 87 0.17 0.55 -0.06
CA VAL A 87 -0.12 1.42 1.08
C VAL A 87 -1.32 2.33 0.77
N LYS A 88 -1.87 2.94 1.81
CA LYS A 88 -3.05 3.82 1.75
C LYS A 88 -2.89 5.03 0.83
N GLU A 89 -1.66 5.43 0.53
CA GLU A 89 -1.33 6.56 -0.36
C GLU A 89 -1.36 6.19 -1.86
N GLN A 90 -1.59 4.92 -2.19
CA GLN A 90 -1.59 4.40 -3.57
C GLN A 90 -3.01 4.09 -4.07
N VAL A 91 -3.16 3.07 -4.91
CA VAL A 91 -4.44 2.71 -5.56
C VAL A 91 -5.62 2.59 -4.60
N ALA A 92 -5.41 2.11 -3.38
CA ALA A 92 -6.49 2.00 -2.40
C ALA A 92 -7.00 3.38 -1.95
N GLY A 93 -6.09 4.35 -1.77
CA GLY A 93 -6.45 5.75 -1.51
C GLY A 93 -7.17 6.39 -2.69
N LEU A 94 -6.76 6.10 -3.93
CA LEU A 94 -7.47 6.55 -5.12
C LEU A 94 -8.95 6.14 -5.08
N TYR A 95 -9.22 4.85 -4.85
CA TYR A 95 -10.61 4.36 -4.80
C TYR A 95 -11.37 4.91 -3.58
N ALA A 96 -10.71 5.06 -2.43
CA ALA A 96 -11.32 5.68 -1.26
C ALA A 96 -11.75 7.13 -1.56
N GLN A 97 -10.87 7.94 -2.20
CA GLN A 97 -11.21 9.29 -2.63
C GLN A 97 -12.37 9.30 -3.64
N ARG A 98 -12.33 8.45 -4.68
CA ARG A 98 -13.39 8.38 -5.70
C ARG A 98 -14.76 7.98 -5.13
N LEU A 99 -14.77 7.11 -4.13
CA LEU A 99 -16.01 6.74 -3.44
C LEU A 99 -16.51 7.89 -2.54
N ALA A 100 -15.62 8.65 -1.91
CA ALA A 100 -16.00 9.84 -1.17
C ALA A 100 -16.60 10.93 -2.09
N GLU A 101 -16.10 11.09 -3.31
CA GLU A 101 -16.69 11.94 -4.34
C GLU A 101 -18.13 11.52 -4.74
N LYS A 102 -18.53 10.27 -4.41
CA LYS A 102 -19.88 9.74 -4.60
C LYS A 102 -20.76 9.82 -3.36
N GLY A 103 -20.30 10.47 -2.30
CA GLY A 103 -21.08 10.72 -1.09
C GLY A 103 -20.90 9.69 0.03
N TYR A 104 -19.94 8.78 -0.07
CA TYR A 104 -19.62 7.85 1.01
C TYR A 104 -18.58 8.46 1.97
N ILE A 105 -18.61 8.07 3.23
CA ILE A 105 -17.42 8.19 4.08
C ILE A 105 -16.57 6.95 3.83
N THR A 106 -15.27 7.13 3.53
CA THR A 106 -14.41 6.00 3.24
C THR A 106 -13.19 5.98 4.13
N LEU A 107 -12.65 4.77 4.39
CA LEU A 107 -11.42 4.59 5.14
C LEU A 107 -10.51 3.61 4.39
N VAL A 108 -9.26 3.97 4.28
CA VAL A 108 -8.18 3.08 3.85
C VAL A 108 -7.08 3.11 4.90
N ALA A 109 -6.65 1.94 5.36
CA ALA A 109 -5.58 1.80 6.35
C ALA A 109 -4.38 1.04 5.74
N ASP A 110 -3.19 1.33 6.23
CA ASP A 110 -2.06 0.43 6.04
C ASP A 110 -2.27 -0.80 6.92
N ALA A 111 -2.03 -1.98 6.39
CA ALA A 111 -2.13 -3.21 7.17
C ALA A 111 -1.12 -3.22 8.33
N SER A 112 -1.44 -3.95 9.39
CA SER A 112 -0.48 -4.22 10.47
C SER A 112 0.84 -4.75 9.91
N TYR A 113 1.95 -4.33 10.48
CA TYR A 113 3.32 -4.62 10.06
C TYR A 113 3.76 -3.98 8.72
N GLN A 114 2.91 -3.19 8.06
CA GLN A 114 3.17 -2.60 6.74
C GLN A 114 2.97 -1.09 6.74
N GLY A 115 3.53 -0.42 5.73
CA GLY A 115 3.31 1.01 5.54
C GLY A 115 3.74 1.84 6.74
N ALA A 116 2.88 2.78 7.14
CA ALA A 116 3.04 3.61 8.33
C ALA A 116 2.41 2.97 9.59
N SER A 117 1.71 1.84 9.48
CA SER A 117 1.22 1.08 10.63
C SER A 117 2.37 0.42 11.38
N GLY A 118 2.17 0.18 12.69
CA GLY A 118 3.13 -0.46 13.56
C GLY A 118 3.26 -1.98 13.34
N GLY A 119 3.96 -2.61 14.27
CA GLY A 119 4.20 -4.05 14.31
C GLY A 119 5.61 -4.44 13.86
N GLU A 120 6.21 -5.38 14.60
CA GLU A 120 7.53 -5.94 14.32
C GLU A 120 7.49 -7.48 14.37
N PRO A 121 8.31 -8.17 13.55
CA PRO A 121 9.14 -7.60 12.49
C PRO A 121 8.31 -6.98 11.36
N ARG A 122 8.87 -6.02 10.62
CA ARG A 122 8.15 -5.37 9.51
C ARG A 122 7.79 -6.37 8.41
N ASN A 123 6.74 -6.06 7.67
CA ASN A 123 6.29 -6.82 6.50
C ASN A 123 5.93 -8.29 6.79
N VAL A 124 5.43 -8.60 7.97
CA VAL A 124 4.71 -9.86 8.22
C VAL A 124 3.45 -9.86 7.37
N ASP A 125 3.25 -10.91 6.58
CA ASP A 125 2.07 -11.04 5.71
C ASP A 125 1.35 -12.36 5.98
N LYS A 126 0.44 -12.34 6.95
CA LYS A 126 -0.35 -13.50 7.36
C LYS A 126 -1.83 -13.24 7.06
N PRO A 127 -2.57 -14.22 6.50
CA PRO A 127 -3.99 -14.08 6.21
C PRO A 127 -4.82 -13.64 7.42
N ALA A 128 -4.55 -14.23 8.59
CA ALA A 128 -5.27 -13.89 9.81
C ALA A 128 -5.10 -12.41 10.20
N ASN A 129 -3.87 -11.86 10.11
CA ASN A 129 -3.61 -10.46 10.40
C ASN A 129 -4.35 -9.55 9.42
N ARG A 130 -4.34 -9.89 8.12
CA ARG A 130 -4.99 -9.10 7.09
C ARG A 130 -6.52 -9.08 7.23
N ILE A 131 -7.11 -10.21 7.68
CA ILE A 131 -8.54 -10.29 7.99
C ILE A 131 -8.85 -9.46 9.24
N GLU A 132 -8.02 -9.54 10.27
CA GLU A 132 -8.16 -8.76 11.50
C GLU A 132 -8.01 -7.25 11.24
N ASP A 133 -7.08 -6.83 10.37
CA ASP A 133 -6.96 -5.43 9.92
C ASP A 133 -8.28 -4.92 9.33
N ILE A 134 -8.99 -5.77 8.57
CA ILE A 134 -10.29 -5.43 8.00
C ILE A 134 -11.35 -5.27 9.10
N HIS A 135 -11.40 -6.18 10.07
CA HIS A 135 -12.30 -6.05 11.21
C HIS A 135 -12.02 -4.76 11.98
N GLY A 136 -10.74 -4.42 12.20
CA GLY A 136 -10.32 -3.16 12.84
C GLY A 136 -10.74 -1.92 12.06
N MET A 137 -10.68 -1.94 10.72
CA MET A 137 -11.23 -0.84 9.91
C MET A 137 -12.74 -0.68 10.11
N VAL A 138 -13.49 -1.78 10.19
CA VAL A 138 -14.95 -1.75 10.44
C VAL A 138 -15.24 -1.28 11.85
N ASP A 139 -14.45 -1.70 12.85
CA ASP A 139 -14.58 -1.23 14.24
C ASP A 139 -14.45 0.30 14.30
N TYR A 140 -13.38 0.83 13.71
CA TYR A 140 -13.14 2.27 13.68
C TYR A 140 -14.27 3.03 12.98
N MET A 141 -14.67 2.56 11.79
CA MET A 141 -15.72 3.22 11.00
C MET A 141 -17.10 3.14 11.66
N SER A 142 -17.39 2.10 12.44
CA SER A 142 -18.66 1.98 13.15
C SER A 142 -18.88 3.11 14.19
N HIS A 143 -17.80 3.75 14.62
CA HIS A 143 -17.80 4.83 15.61
C HIS A 143 -17.41 6.20 15.02
N TYR A 144 -17.06 6.25 13.74
CA TYR A 144 -16.66 7.51 13.11
C TYR A 144 -17.85 8.46 12.99
N PRO A 145 -17.71 9.76 13.33
CA PRO A 145 -18.81 10.72 13.27
C PRO A 145 -19.50 10.73 11.90
N GLY A 146 -20.81 10.74 11.88
CA GLY A 146 -21.60 10.73 10.65
C GLY A 146 -21.79 9.37 9.98
N VAL A 147 -21.06 8.32 10.37
CA VAL A 147 -21.26 6.98 9.79
C VAL A 147 -22.56 6.35 10.30
N ASP A 148 -23.31 5.76 9.37
CA ASP A 148 -24.37 4.82 9.69
C ASP A 148 -23.79 3.41 9.80
N ALA A 149 -23.58 2.92 11.01
CA ALA A 149 -23.00 1.60 11.27
C ALA A 149 -23.82 0.43 10.69
N LYS A 150 -25.07 0.66 10.25
CA LYS A 150 -25.89 -0.34 9.55
C LYS A 150 -25.65 -0.36 8.04
N ARG A 151 -24.84 0.56 7.51
CA ARG A 151 -24.56 0.71 6.08
C ARG A 151 -23.06 0.78 5.81
N ILE A 152 -22.28 -0.20 6.30
CA ILE A 152 -20.85 -0.32 6.04
C ILE A 152 -20.63 -1.38 4.96
N GLY A 153 -19.96 -1.00 3.89
CA GLY A 153 -19.47 -1.89 2.85
C GLY A 153 -17.95 -1.98 2.82
N ILE A 154 -17.44 -2.88 1.98
CA ILE A 154 -15.99 -3.06 1.80
C ILE A 154 -15.64 -3.22 0.33
N LEU A 155 -14.54 -2.60 -0.09
CA LEU A 155 -13.87 -2.80 -1.36
C LEU A 155 -12.48 -3.39 -1.13
N GLY A 156 -12.22 -4.58 -1.66
CA GLY A 156 -10.89 -5.20 -1.63
C GLY A 156 -10.22 -5.19 -3.00
N ILE A 157 -8.95 -4.81 -3.05
CA ILE A 157 -8.20 -4.69 -4.31
C ILE A 157 -7.07 -5.70 -4.33
N CYS A 158 -6.93 -6.45 -5.42
CA CYS A 158 -5.86 -7.43 -5.64
C CYS A 158 -5.85 -8.49 -4.51
N GLY A 159 -4.73 -8.70 -3.82
CA GLY A 159 -4.66 -9.57 -2.64
C GLY A 159 -5.57 -9.13 -1.50
N GLY A 160 -5.78 -7.82 -1.32
CA GLY A 160 -6.76 -7.29 -0.38
C GLY A 160 -8.18 -7.79 -0.64
N GLY A 161 -8.53 -8.08 -1.91
CA GLY A 161 -9.82 -8.65 -2.28
C GLY A 161 -10.05 -10.04 -1.72
N GLY A 162 -9.04 -10.90 -1.72
CA GLY A 162 -9.13 -12.23 -1.12
C GLY A 162 -9.38 -12.18 0.39
N TYR A 163 -8.64 -11.34 1.10
CA TYR A 163 -8.83 -11.13 2.55
C TYR A 163 -10.19 -10.50 2.87
N THR A 164 -10.66 -9.58 2.00
CA THR A 164 -12.00 -8.98 2.10
C THR A 164 -13.11 -10.04 2.07
N LEU A 165 -13.03 -11.01 1.15
CA LEU A 165 -13.98 -12.11 1.13
C LEU A 165 -13.89 -12.97 2.39
N GLY A 166 -12.67 -13.20 2.92
CA GLY A 166 -12.47 -13.90 4.18
C GLY A 166 -13.18 -13.20 5.35
N ALA A 167 -12.96 -11.89 5.51
CA ALA A 167 -13.60 -11.11 6.56
C ALA A 167 -15.13 -11.07 6.44
N ALA A 168 -15.64 -10.90 5.21
CA ALA A 168 -17.08 -10.78 4.97
C ALA A 168 -17.88 -12.06 5.23
N GLN A 169 -17.22 -13.23 5.28
CA GLN A 169 -17.89 -14.49 5.63
C GLN A 169 -18.40 -14.49 7.08
N SER A 170 -17.70 -13.84 7.99
CA SER A 170 -17.99 -13.82 9.41
C SER A 170 -18.50 -12.48 9.93
N ASP A 171 -18.00 -11.33 9.46
CA ASP A 171 -18.40 -10.02 9.96
C ASP A 171 -19.72 -9.54 9.36
N LYS A 172 -20.79 -9.69 10.13
CA LYS A 172 -22.14 -9.31 9.72
C LYS A 172 -22.41 -7.80 9.70
N ARG A 173 -21.46 -6.99 10.12
CA ARG A 173 -21.53 -5.52 9.98
C ARG A 173 -21.29 -5.11 8.53
N LEU A 174 -20.56 -5.91 7.75
CA LEU A 174 -20.36 -5.71 6.31
C LEU A 174 -21.65 -6.03 5.54
N LYS A 175 -22.26 -5.02 4.92
CA LYS A 175 -23.53 -5.13 4.20
C LYS A 175 -23.39 -5.24 2.69
N ALA A 176 -22.22 -4.86 2.17
CA ALA A 176 -21.87 -4.96 0.76
C ALA A 176 -20.40 -5.28 0.62
N VAL A 177 -20.06 -6.11 -0.34
CA VAL A 177 -18.69 -6.54 -0.63
C VAL A 177 -18.44 -6.37 -2.12
N ALA A 178 -17.36 -5.69 -2.46
CA ALA A 178 -16.86 -5.61 -3.83
C ALA A 178 -15.37 -5.95 -3.85
N THR A 179 -14.93 -6.53 -4.96
CA THR A 179 -13.52 -6.85 -5.19
C THR A 179 -13.08 -6.43 -6.57
N LEU A 180 -11.85 -5.93 -6.69
CA LEU A 180 -11.24 -5.55 -7.96
C LEU A 180 -9.99 -6.40 -8.20
N SER A 181 -9.93 -7.07 -9.37
CA SER A 181 -8.76 -7.89 -9.78
C SER A 181 -8.24 -8.77 -8.66
N MET A 182 -9.16 -9.37 -7.88
CA MET A 182 -8.79 -10.13 -6.68
C MET A 182 -8.17 -11.48 -7.02
N PHE A 183 -7.33 -11.96 -6.14
CA PHE A 183 -6.85 -13.33 -6.15
C PHE A 183 -6.69 -13.89 -4.72
N ASN A 184 -6.61 -15.19 -4.62
CA ASN A 184 -6.29 -15.88 -3.36
C ASN A 184 -4.78 -15.79 -3.12
N SER A 185 -4.36 -14.98 -2.15
CA SER A 185 -2.95 -14.77 -1.82
C SER A 185 -2.25 -16.06 -1.40
N GLY A 186 -2.89 -16.91 -0.60
CA GLY A 186 -2.36 -18.19 -0.20
C GLY A 186 -2.08 -19.09 -1.40
N LYS A 187 -3.07 -19.27 -2.28
CA LYS A 187 -2.90 -20.07 -3.50
C LYS A 187 -1.76 -19.55 -4.38
N VAL A 188 -1.68 -18.24 -4.62
CA VAL A 188 -0.62 -17.65 -5.45
C VAL A 188 0.75 -17.81 -4.79
N ARG A 189 0.85 -17.67 -3.48
CA ARG A 189 2.11 -17.87 -2.74
C ARG A 189 2.54 -19.32 -2.72
N ARG A 190 1.59 -20.26 -2.64
CA ARG A 190 1.87 -21.69 -2.66
C ARG A 190 2.22 -22.17 -4.05
N ASP A 191 1.35 -21.94 -5.03
CA ASP A 191 1.44 -22.56 -6.36
C ASP A 191 2.26 -21.71 -7.35
N GLY A 192 2.49 -20.43 -7.04
CA GLY A 192 2.92 -19.42 -8.00
C GLY A 192 1.76 -18.95 -8.88
N PHE A 193 1.96 -17.81 -9.56
CA PHE A 193 0.99 -17.34 -10.54
C PHE A 193 0.88 -18.38 -11.69
N MET A 194 -0.33 -18.80 -12.00
CA MET A 194 -0.62 -19.87 -12.98
C MET A 194 0.09 -21.21 -12.71
N GLY A 195 0.38 -21.53 -11.45
CA GLY A 195 1.02 -22.79 -11.08
C GLY A 195 2.54 -22.84 -11.32
N SER A 196 3.16 -21.69 -11.59
CA SER A 196 4.58 -21.60 -11.99
C SER A 196 5.58 -22.08 -10.92
N GLN A 197 5.15 -22.33 -9.69
CA GLN A 197 6.03 -22.71 -8.56
C GLN A 197 5.55 -23.98 -7.81
N VAL A 198 4.69 -24.76 -8.41
CA VAL A 198 4.18 -26.00 -7.77
C VAL A 198 5.31 -26.97 -7.45
N SER A 199 6.29 -27.12 -8.33
CA SER A 199 7.44 -28.03 -8.14
C SER A 199 8.36 -27.64 -6.98
N THR A 200 8.34 -26.40 -6.49
CA THR A 200 9.22 -25.89 -5.42
C THR A 200 8.50 -25.73 -4.06
N ILE A 201 7.26 -26.19 -3.93
CA ILE A 201 6.46 -26.01 -2.71
C ILE A 201 7.20 -26.54 -1.48
N GLN A 202 7.72 -27.79 -1.51
CA GLN A 202 8.36 -28.41 -0.36
C GLN A 202 9.67 -27.71 0.02
N GLU A 203 10.44 -27.26 -0.95
CA GLU A 203 11.65 -26.48 -0.71
C GLU A 203 11.35 -25.14 -0.04
N ARG A 204 10.35 -24.42 -0.54
CA ARG A 204 9.95 -23.13 0.05
C ARG A 204 9.35 -23.27 1.45
N LEU A 205 8.61 -24.34 1.73
CA LEU A 205 8.14 -24.67 3.07
C LEU A 205 9.33 -24.93 4.02
N LYS A 206 10.32 -25.68 3.55
CA LYS A 206 11.54 -25.92 4.35
C LYS A 206 12.28 -24.59 4.64
N GLN A 207 12.45 -23.73 3.65
CA GLN A 207 13.07 -22.40 3.82
C GLN A 207 12.30 -21.56 4.85
N ALA A 208 10.97 -21.56 4.79
CA ALA A 208 10.13 -20.84 5.75
C ALA A 208 10.24 -21.40 7.18
N THR A 209 10.30 -22.71 7.31
CA THR A 209 10.51 -23.38 8.61
C THR A 209 11.89 -23.04 9.20
N ASP A 210 12.94 -23.11 8.39
CA ASP A 210 14.31 -22.79 8.81
C ASP A 210 14.43 -21.30 9.19
N ALA A 211 13.77 -20.41 8.44
CA ALA A 211 13.70 -18.98 8.77
C ALA A 211 13.05 -18.75 10.13
N ARG A 212 11.87 -19.35 10.37
CA ARG A 212 11.18 -19.27 11.64
C ARG A 212 12.02 -19.81 12.81
N ALA A 213 12.69 -20.95 12.62
CA ALA A 213 13.56 -21.52 13.66
C ALA A 213 14.72 -20.56 14.02
N ARG A 214 15.32 -19.91 13.02
CA ARG A 214 16.37 -18.90 13.27
C ARG A 214 15.84 -17.67 14.00
N GLU A 215 14.69 -17.13 13.57
CA GLU A 215 14.03 -15.99 14.21
C GLU A 215 13.75 -16.28 15.69
N MET A 216 13.24 -17.46 16.00
CA MET A 216 12.96 -17.90 17.37
C MET A 216 14.23 -18.10 18.23
N ALA A 217 15.37 -18.36 17.59
CA ALA A 217 16.68 -18.42 18.24
C ALA A 217 17.37 -17.04 18.38
N GLY A 218 16.67 -15.93 18.06
CA GLY A 218 17.21 -14.57 18.11
C GLY A 218 18.05 -14.18 16.90
N GLY A 219 17.99 -14.95 15.81
CA GLY A 219 18.65 -14.62 14.55
C GLY A 219 17.89 -13.58 13.71
N GLU A 220 18.54 -13.07 12.68
CA GLU A 220 17.98 -12.05 11.80
C GLU A 220 16.77 -12.55 11.01
N VAL A 221 15.77 -11.66 10.86
CA VAL A 221 14.58 -11.90 10.06
C VAL A 221 14.94 -11.94 8.57
N GLN A 222 14.52 -12.99 7.88
CA GLN A 222 14.70 -13.12 6.45
C GLN A 222 13.49 -12.63 5.66
N TYR A 223 13.75 -11.95 4.55
CA TYR A 223 12.72 -11.42 3.67
C TYR A 223 12.79 -12.05 2.29
N THR A 224 11.62 -12.17 1.66
CA THR A 224 11.52 -12.58 0.26
C THR A 224 12.00 -11.46 -0.64
N GLY A 225 12.69 -11.81 -1.74
CA GLY A 225 13.02 -10.98 -2.90
C GLY A 225 13.42 -9.52 -2.64
N ASP A 226 13.63 -8.80 -3.71
CA ASP A 226 13.84 -7.36 -3.68
C ASP A 226 12.56 -6.62 -4.08
N SER A 227 12.32 -5.48 -3.44
CA SER A 227 11.18 -4.61 -3.78
C SER A 227 11.47 -3.71 -4.98
N LYS A 228 12.75 -3.58 -5.36
CA LYS A 228 13.19 -2.71 -6.46
C LYS A 228 13.93 -3.54 -7.50
N LEU A 229 13.37 -3.61 -8.69
CA LEU A 229 13.99 -4.24 -9.85
C LEU A 229 14.44 -3.16 -10.85
N THR A 230 15.54 -3.44 -11.57
CA THR A 230 15.94 -2.62 -12.72
C THR A 230 14.99 -2.83 -13.90
N ASP A 231 15.02 -1.93 -14.89
CA ASP A 231 14.21 -2.06 -16.11
C ASP A 231 14.46 -3.37 -16.85
N GLU A 232 15.71 -3.79 -16.90
CA GLU A 232 16.10 -5.06 -17.52
C GLU A 232 15.55 -6.27 -16.76
N GLN A 233 15.55 -6.22 -15.44
CA GLN A 233 14.97 -7.27 -14.61
C GLN A 233 13.45 -7.33 -14.76
N ILE A 234 12.77 -6.16 -14.77
CA ILE A 234 11.34 -6.07 -14.99
C ILE A 234 10.96 -6.63 -16.37
N ALA A 235 11.70 -6.28 -17.43
CA ALA A 235 11.43 -6.75 -18.78
C ALA A 235 11.53 -8.28 -18.91
N LYS A 236 12.34 -8.94 -18.07
CA LYS A 236 12.52 -10.41 -18.05
C LYS A 236 11.46 -11.14 -17.22
N LEU A 237 10.59 -10.43 -16.50
CA LEU A 237 9.54 -11.09 -15.71
C LEU A 237 8.56 -11.82 -16.66
N PRO A 238 8.12 -13.03 -16.28
CA PRO A 238 7.38 -13.91 -17.22
C PRO A 238 5.94 -13.45 -17.47
N PHE A 239 5.37 -12.61 -16.59
CA PHE A 239 3.96 -12.23 -16.63
C PHE A 239 3.78 -10.71 -16.67
N ASP A 240 2.85 -10.23 -17.52
CA ASP A 240 2.50 -8.80 -17.61
C ASP A 240 2.07 -8.24 -16.26
N LEU A 241 1.26 -8.98 -15.52
CA LEU A 241 0.82 -8.59 -14.17
C LEU A 241 2.00 -8.22 -13.26
N TYR A 242 3.10 -8.98 -13.32
CA TYR A 242 4.28 -8.69 -12.51
C TYR A 242 5.05 -7.50 -13.05
N ARG A 243 5.23 -7.41 -14.37
CA ARG A 243 5.89 -6.26 -15.00
C ARG A 243 5.18 -4.95 -14.68
N GLU A 244 3.88 -4.89 -14.90
CA GLU A 244 3.04 -3.73 -14.61
C GLU A 244 3.02 -3.40 -13.11
N GLY A 245 2.94 -4.41 -12.25
CA GLY A 245 3.00 -4.23 -10.80
C GLY A 245 4.31 -3.59 -10.34
N PHE A 246 5.46 -4.07 -10.82
CA PHE A 246 6.76 -3.49 -10.49
C PHE A 246 6.94 -2.08 -11.05
N ILE A 247 6.39 -1.79 -12.25
CA ILE A 247 6.38 -0.43 -12.80
C ILE A 247 5.50 0.48 -11.95
N TYR A 248 4.29 0.05 -11.59
CA TYR A 248 3.38 0.84 -10.77
C TYR A 248 3.99 1.17 -9.40
N TYR A 249 4.35 0.15 -8.63
CA TYR A 249 4.82 0.32 -7.25
C TYR A 249 6.26 0.78 -7.12
N GLY A 250 7.10 0.51 -8.10
CA GLY A 250 8.52 0.86 -8.07
C GLY A 250 8.87 2.16 -8.78
N LYS A 251 8.00 2.69 -9.67
CA LYS A 251 8.31 3.84 -10.54
C LYS A 251 7.19 4.86 -10.59
N THR A 252 6.08 4.54 -11.28
CA THR A 252 5.06 5.55 -11.61
C THR A 252 4.27 6.03 -10.40
N HIS A 253 4.03 5.16 -9.43
CA HIS A 253 3.30 5.43 -8.20
C HIS A 253 4.09 4.93 -6.98
N ALA A 254 5.42 5.05 -7.05
CA ALA A 254 6.30 4.62 -5.98
C ALA A 254 6.02 5.39 -4.68
N HIS A 255 5.99 4.66 -3.58
CA HIS A 255 5.91 5.21 -2.24
C HIS A 255 6.97 4.53 -1.35
N SER A 256 7.62 5.31 -0.47
CA SER A 256 8.72 4.79 0.37
C SER A 256 8.34 3.62 1.26
N ASN A 257 7.08 3.58 1.68
CA ASN A 257 6.55 2.58 2.60
C ASN A 257 5.93 1.36 1.88
N SER A 258 5.78 1.38 0.55
CA SER A 258 5.29 0.22 -0.19
C SER A 258 6.42 -0.75 -0.53
N THR A 259 6.12 -2.06 -0.45
CA THR A 259 7.11 -3.10 -0.76
C THR A 259 6.43 -4.42 -1.07
N PHE A 260 6.99 -5.18 -2.00
CA PHE A 260 6.58 -6.58 -2.23
C PHE A 260 7.31 -7.59 -1.34
N ARG A 261 8.24 -7.11 -0.51
CA ARG A 261 8.95 -7.97 0.44
C ARG A 261 8.03 -8.31 1.61
N TYR A 262 8.13 -9.56 2.06
CA TYR A 262 7.52 -10.04 3.30
C TYR A 262 8.46 -11.03 3.98
N THR A 263 8.24 -11.29 5.27
CA THR A 263 9.09 -12.23 6.02
C THR A 263 8.97 -13.64 5.43
N VAL A 264 10.09 -14.33 5.26
CA VAL A 264 10.10 -15.69 4.70
C VAL A 264 9.27 -16.64 5.57
N SER A 265 9.31 -16.47 6.89
CA SER A 265 8.51 -17.25 7.85
C SER A 265 6.99 -17.10 7.67
N SER A 266 6.51 -15.98 7.10
CA SER A 266 5.08 -15.78 6.77
C SER A 266 4.55 -16.80 5.75
N LEU A 267 5.42 -17.41 4.95
CA LEU A 267 5.00 -18.44 3.98
C LEU A 267 4.33 -19.63 4.64
N LEU A 268 4.66 -19.95 5.91
CA LEU A 268 4.02 -21.05 6.64
C LEU A 268 2.51 -20.85 6.76
N ASP A 269 2.05 -19.62 6.97
CA ASP A 269 0.63 -19.29 7.09
C ASP A 269 -0.05 -19.07 5.73
N LEU A 270 0.73 -18.66 4.70
CA LEU A 270 0.21 -18.41 3.35
C LEU A 270 0.07 -19.69 2.50
N MET A 271 0.82 -20.73 2.82
CA MET A 271 0.86 -21.97 2.05
C MET A 271 -0.16 -23.02 2.53
N THR A 272 -0.90 -22.75 3.57
CA THR A 272 -2.05 -23.56 4.04
C THR A 272 -3.34 -23.02 3.45
#